data_02b943d45ff64a648fd505f4e314b291
#
_entry.id   02b943d45ff64a648fd505f4e314b291
#
_cell.length_a   1.000
_cell.length_b   1.000
_cell.length_c   1.000
_cell.angle_alpha   90.00
_cell.angle_beta   90.00
_cell.angle_gamma   90.00
#
_symmetry.space_group_name_H-M   'P 1'
#
loop_
_entity.id
_entity.type
_entity.pdbx_description
1 polymer ?
#
loop_
_entity_poly.entity_id
_entity_poly.type
_entity_poly.pdbx_seq_one_letter_code
_entity_poly.pdbx_strand_id
1 'polypeptide(L)'
;MKNTLIVIILFTIGQILSTSCSGEKKSPDVVSTDSSVKAPLIDNTEKGNISNGFGDFVIASKAVMPAVVHIKTTFKASPEGFNNNFRQPYGSRSENNIPAMASGSGVIISQDGYIATNNHVVENASEIEVILPDKREFSAELVGRDPNTDLALLKIKAEGLPTVKLGNSDIVQVGEWVLAVGFPFSLNTTVTAGIISAKARSIGIINRPGRDSEGDQRTTGNTAIESFIQTDAAINPGNSGGALVNTNGELIGINSAIASQTGSYAGYSFAIPVNLAKKILDDLKQYGSVNRGILGVAFPSPSAEEQYFKQQGIVMGSVNGVFITNVMSQSAAAEAGLKEGDIIQSIDGMQLASSSEFSERIARRRPGDVIKLSYLRDGKTNTVSATLKGEAPTKITASSDESLDQIYDKLGVSFSPLTDQQKQYFNINSGVVVTNVRKGGFFDQNGIPNGTIIAFINGKPINNSKDIDLAFLSAQRGNIQIFAIAPDGSRVIFNFSLGT
;
A
#
# COMPACT_ATOMS: atom_id res chain seq x y z
N MET A 1 -20.18 -51.00 -27.09
CA MET A 1 -20.03 -51.01 -28.55
C MET A 1 -19.38 -49.70 -28.94
N LYS A 2 -18.09 -49.77 -29.31
CA LYS A 2 -17.42 -49.18 -30.49
C LYS A 2 -17.43 -47.64 -30.56
N ASN A 3 -16.36 -46.87 -30.72
CA ASN A 3 -15.08 -47.11 -31.39
C ASN A 3 -14.02 -46.11 -30.90
N THR A 4 -12.84 -46.62 -30.68
CA THR A 4 -11.57 -45.95 -30.53
C THR A 4 -11.05 -45.49 -31.89
N LEU A 5 -10.60 -44.28 -32.05
CA LEU A 5 -9.84 -43.83 -33.23
C LEU A 5 -8.46 -43.32 -32.78
N ILE A 6 -7.44 -44.11 -33.04
CA ILE A 6 -6.01 -43.83 -32.87
C ILE A 6 -5.52 -43.19 -34.17
N VAL A 7 -4.94 -42.00 -34.13
CA VAL A 7 -4.23 -41.40 -35.26
C VAL A 7 -2.72 -41.47 -34.96
N ILE A 8 -2.04 -42.32 -35.75
CA ILE A 8 -0.58 -42.44 -35.78
C ILE A 8 -0.07 -41.46 -36.84
N ILE A 9 0.78 -40.49 -36.47
CA ILE A 9 1.52 -39.64 -37.41
C ILE A 9 2.96 -40.17 -37.49
N LEU A 10 3.32 -40.64 -38.67
CA LEU A 10 4.66 -41.10 -39.08
C LEU A 10 5.60 -39.90 -39.26
N PHE A 11 6.77 -39.98 -38.63
CA PHE A 11 7.94 -39.12 -38.91
C PHE A 11 8.69 -39.72 -40.12
N THR A 12 8.85 -38.93 -41.20
CA THR A 12 9.78 -39.22 -42.29
C THR A 12 11.01 -38.33 -42.18
N ILE A 13 12.14 -38.96 -41.97
CA ILE A 13 13.48 -38.38 -42.01
C ILE A 13 13.91 -38.31 -43.47
N GLY A 14 14.14 -37.08 -43.99
CA GLY A 14 14.74 -36.82 -45.27
C GLY A 14 16.19 -36.41 -45.14
N GLN A 15 17.12 -37.30 -45.48
CA GLN A 15 18.53 -36.94 -45.69
C GLN A 15 18.68 -36.30 -47.06
N ILE A 16 19.33 -35.14 -47.12
CA ILE A 16 19.78 -34.51 -48.35
C ILE A 16 21.31 -34.57 -48.39
N LEU A 17 21.80 -35.30 -49.41
CA LEU A 17 23.20 -35.44 -49.74
C LEU A 17 23.78 -34.11 -50.27
N SER A 18 24.96 -33.81 -49.81
CA SER A 18 25.85 -32.78 -50.35
C SER A 18 26.50 -33.20 -51.64
N THR A 19 26.30 -32.45 -52.72
CA THR A 19 27.13 -32.55 -53.94
C THR A 19 27.95 -31.25 -54.05
N SER A 20 29.27 -31.43 -53.98
CA SER A 20 30.29 -30.44 -54.30
C SER A 20 30.36 -30.18 -55.81
N CYS A 21 30.31 -28.93 -56.24
CA CYS A 21 30.73 -28.52 -57.59
C CYS A 21 31.60 -27.30 -57.49
N SER A 22 32.87 -27.50 -57.82
CA SER A 22 33.89 -26.46 -58.03
C SER A 22 33.60 -25.68 -59.29
N GLY A 23 33.45 -24.36 -59.16
CA GLY A 23 33.31 -23.45 -60.30
C GLY A 23 34.01 -22.13 -60.01
N GLU A 24 35.20 -21.98 -60.58
CA GLU A 24 36.03 -20.82 -60.60
C GLU A 24 35.31 -19.68 -61.37
N LYS A 25 35.04 -18.54 -60.71
CA LYS A 25 34.64 -17.28 -61.40
C LYS A 25 35.38 -16.11 -60.82
N LYS A 26 36.10 -15.45 -61.71
CA LYS A 26 36.88 -14.20 -61.61
C LYS A 26 36.12 -13.13 -60.88
N SER A 27 36.83 -12.48 -59.94
CA SER A 27 36.45 -11.23 -59.28
C SER A 27 36.52 -10.05 -60.25
N PRO A 28 35.57 -9.10 -60.22
CA PRO A 28 35.78 -7.78 -60.80
C PRO A 28 36.53 -6.88 -59.80
N ASP A 29 37.39 -6.02 -60.36
CA ASP A 29 38.23 -5.07 -59.69
C ASP A 29 37.45 -4.12 -58.76
N VAL A 30 37.84 -4.10 -57.48
CA VAL A 30 37.39 -3.09 -56.51
C VAL A 30 38.24 -1.86 -56.69
N VAL A 31 37.63 -0.80 -57.19
CA VAL A 31 38.18 0.56 -57.16
C VAL A 31 38.27 1.01 -55.69
N SER A 32 39.50 1.14 -55.21
CA SER A 32 39.80 1.73 -53.90
C SER A 32 39.55 3.23 -53.93
N THR A 33 38.43 3.71 -53.38
CA THR A 33 38.28 5.10 -52.99
C THR A 33 38.71 5.23 -51.53
N ASP A 34 39.89 5.76 -51.35
CA ASP A 34 40.49 6.17 -50.11
C ASP A 34 39.66 7.36 -49.52
N SER A 35 38.79 7.10 -48.59
CA SER A 35 38.14 8.11 -47.74
C SER A 35 38.41 7.71 -46.28
N SER A 36 39.59 8.09 -45.84
CA SER A 36 39.95 8.02 -44.42
C SER A 36 39.06 8.98 -43.60
N VAL A 37 37.89 8.53 -43.18
CA VAL A 37 37.16 9.15 -42.09
C VAL A 37 37.92 8.78 -40.80
N LYS A 38 38.78 9.67 -40.34
CA LYS A 38 39.37 9.60 -39.00
C LYS A 38 38.22 9.64 -37.99
N ALA A 39 37.94 8.53 -37.35
CA ALA A 39 37.20 8.53 -36.10
C ALA A 39 37.93 9.44 -35.10
N PRO A 40 37.25 10.30 -34.36
CA PRO A 40 37.88 11.10 -33.33
C PRO A 40 38.52 10.18 -32.32
N LEU A 41 39.83 10.21 -32.20
CA LEU A 41 40.58 9.63 -31.10
C LEU A 41 40.11 10.37 -29.86
N ILE A 42 39.37 9.67 -28.97
CA ILE A 42 39.09 10.14 -27.61
C ILE A 42 40.46 10.18 -26.92
N ASP A 43 40.96 11.39 -26.70
CA ASP A 43 42.16 11.64 -25.94
C ASP A 43 41.95 11.26 -24.47
N ASN A 44 42.44 10.08 -24.06
CA ASN A 44 42.33 9.52 -22.73
C ASN A 44 43.34 10.15 -21.75
N THR A 45 43.60 11.44 -21.80
CA THR A 45 44.52 12.13 -20.88
C THR A 45 43.82 12.94 -19.77
N GLU A 46 42.53 12.88 -19.63
CA GLU A 46 41.93 13.25 -18.34
C GLU A 46 41.92 12.04 -17.41
N LYS A 47 42.91 11.98 -16.48
CA LYS A 47 42.82 11.23 -15.24
C LYS A 47 41.74 11.86 -14.34
N GLY A 48 40.54 12.00 -14.83
CA GLY A 48 39.34 12.07 -14.03
C GLY A 48 39.13 10.66 -13.45
N ASN A 49 38.99 10.54 -12.15
CA ASN A 49 38.47 9.34 -11.50
C ASN A 49 37.19 8.95 -12.23
N ILE A 50 37.28 8.09 -13.25
CA ILE A 50 36.19 7.25 -13.68
C ILE A 50 35.99 6.32 -12.49
N SER A 51 35.18 6.75 -11.50
CA SER A 51 34.50 5.82 -10.63
C SER A 51 33.83 4.87 -11.60
N ASN A 52 34.32 3.64 -11.68
CA ASN A 52 33.74 2.59 -12.50
C ASN A 52 32.25 2.70 -12.34
N GLY A 53 31.46 2.92 -13.41
CA GLY A 53 30.03 3.21 -13.37
C GLY A 53 29.16 2.12 -12.77
N PHE A 54 29.76 1.11 -12.18
CA PHE A 54 29.21 0.13 -11.28
C PHE A 54 29.58 0.62 -9.86
N GLY A 55 28.61 1.25 -9.16
CA GLY A 55 28.77 1.55 -7.74
C GLY A 55 29.25 0.30 -7.02
N ASP A 56 30.15 0.47 -6.04
CA ASP A 56 30.64 -0.67 -5.27
C ASP A 56 29.53 -1.18 -4.36
N PHE A 57 28.75 -2.15 -4.86
CA PHE A 57 27.66 -2.79 -4.13
C PHE A 57 28.13 -3.42 -2.81
N VAL A 58 29.42 -3.79 -2.71
CA VAL A 58 29.99 -4.34 -1.49
C VAL A 58 30.10 -3.25 -0.43
N ILE A 59 30.53 -2.04 -0.79
CA ILE A 59 30.61 -0.91 0.14
C ILE A 59 29.20 -0.51 0.59
N ALA A 60 28.25 -0.33 -0.33
CA ALA A 60 26.88 0.02 -0.01
C ALA A 60 26.22 -1.04 0.88
N SER A 61 26.38 -2.32 0.56
CA SER A 61 25.85 -3.43 1.38
C SER A 61 26.43 -3.44 2.79
N LYS A 62 27.76 -3.32 2.95
CA LYS A 62 28.42 -3.28 4.26
C LYS A 62 27.95 -2.10 5.11
N ALA A 63 27.64 -0.96 4.50
CA ALA A 63 27.15 0.22 5.21
C ALA A 63 25.71 0.03 5.72
N VAL A 64 24.86 -0.69 4.97
CA VAL A 64 23.42 -0.77 5.23
C VAL A 64 23.02 -2.01 6.03
N MET A 65 23.62 -3.17 5.75
CA MET A 65 23.25 -4.44 6.40
C MET A 65 23.20 -4.38 7.94
N PRO A 66 24.10 -3.67 8.65
CA PRO A 66 24.02 -3.57 10.10
C PRO A 66 22.77 -2.84 10.62
N ALA A 67 22.16 -1.99 9.80
CA ALA A 67 20.97 -1.20 10.15
C ALA A 67 19.64 -1.86 9.71
N VAL A 68 19.68 -3.03 9.06
CA VAL A 68 18.47 -3.76 8.65
C VAL A 68 18.25 -4.94 9.60
N VAL A 69 17.05 -5.01 10.18
CA VAL A 69 16.69 -5.97 11.23
C VAL A 69 15.63 -6.94 10.77
N HIS A 70 15.59 -8.10 11.42
CA HIS A 70 14.49 -9.05 11.27
C HIS A 70 13.37 -8.74 12.27
N ILE A 71 12.13 -8.76 11.80
CA ILE A 71 10.94 -8.58 12.62
C ILE A 71 10.15 -9.88 12.60
N LYS A 72 9.91 -10.44 13.79
CA LYS A 72 8.97 -11.54 14.01
C LYS A 72 7.72 -11.03 14.69
N THR A 73 6.58 -11.43 14.19
CA THR A 73 5.29 -11.09 14.78
C THR A 73 4.50 -12.35 15.13
N THR A 74 3.93 -12.35 16.33
CA THR A 74 3.08 -13.42 16.83
C THR A 74 1.62 -12.92 16.85
N PHE A 75 0.69 -13.75 16.41
CA PHE A 75 -0.73 -13.44 16.40
C PHE A 75 -1.45 -14.39 17.33
N LYS A 76 -2.38 -13.87 18.15
CA LYS A 76 -3.24 -14.72 18.98
C LYS A 76 -4.03 -15.65 18.06
N ALA A 77 -4.08 -16.94 18.41
CA ALA A 77 -4.91 -17.89 17.70
C ALA A 77 -6.37 -17.41 17.79
N SER A 78 -6.95 -17.05 16.65
CA SER A 78 -8.40 -16.82 16.57
C SER A 78 -9.07 -18.17 16.35
N PRO A 79 -10.18 -18.48 17.04
CA PRO A 79 -10.91 -19.74 16.84
C PRO A 79 -11.53 -19.90 15.45
N GLU A 80 -11.57 -18.84 14.65
CA GLU A 80 -12.19 -18.83 13.32
C GLU A 80 -11.20 -18.36 12.26
N GLY A 81 -11.11 -19.18 11.21
CA GLY A 81 -10.15 -19.11 10.13
C GLY A 81 -9.96 -17.73 9.51
N PHE A 82 -8.85 -17.12 9.82
CA PHE A 82 -8.33 -16.00 9.03
C PHE A 82 -7.89 -16.53 7.65
N ASN A 83 -8.69 -16.26 6.62
CA ASN A 83 -8.29 -16.37 5.21
C ASN A 83 -7.26 -15.27 4.90
N ASN A 84 -6.04 -15.44 5.35
CA ASN A 84 -4.92 -14.58 4.98
C ASN A 84 -4.33 -15.05 3.65
N ASN A 85 -4.71 -14.40 2.56
CA ASN A 85 -4.14 -14.63 1.22
C ASN A 85 -2.64 -14.30 1.09
N PHE A 86 -1.98 -13.88 2.17
CA PHE A 86 -0.53 -13.68 2.28
C PHE A 86 0.19 -14.75 3.10
N ARG A 87 -0.54 -15.76 3.60
CA ARG A 87 0.02 -16.83 4.44
C ARG A 87 0.22 -18.12 3.64
N GLN A 88 1.47 -18.44 3.48
CA GLN A 88 2.10 -19.73 3.14
C GLN A 88 1.68 -20.43 1.84
N PRO A 89 2.68 -20.70 0.97
CA PRO A 89 2.55 -21.64 -0.16
C PRO A 89 2.53 -23.14 0.25
N TYR A 90 2.65 -23.46 1.55
CA TYR A 90 2.65 -24.84 2.03
C TYR A 90 1.54 -25.08 3.03
N GLY A 91 0.55 -25.83 2.58
CA GLY A 91 -0.60 -26.23 3.37
C GLY A 91 -0.23 -27.11 4.56
N SER A 92 -0.65 -26.66 5.75
CA SER A 92 -0.90 -27.53 6.89
C SER A 92 -2.14 -27.00 7.58
N ARG A 93 -3.28 -27.68 7.39
CA ARG A 93 -4.39 -27.63 8.34
C ARG A 93 -3.87 -28.22 9.64
N SER A 94 -3.49 -27.39 10.58
CA SER A 94 -3.21 -27.84 11.94
C SER A 94 -4.39 -27.45 12.81
N GLU A 95 -5.09 -28.43 13.34
CA GLU A 95 -6.20 -28.30 14.32
C GLU A 95 -5.70 -27.93 15.72
N ASN A 96 -4.43 -27.52 15.87
CA ASN A 96 -3.86 -27.15 17.16
C ASN A 96 -3.77 -25.62 17.26
N ASN A 97 -4.11 -25.07 18.42
CA ASN A 97 -3.98 -23.68 18.88
C ASN A 97 -2.51 -23.15 18.84
N ILE A 98 -1.81 -23.33 17.73
CA ILE A 98 -0.45 -22.80 17.55
C ILE A 98 -0.60 -21.34 17.13
N PRO A 99 0.01 -20.37 17.85
CA PRO A 99 0.01 -18.98 17.43
C PRO A 99 0.59 -18.87 16.02
N ALA A 100 -0.10 -18.15 15.16
CA ALA A 100 0.43 -17.90 13.83
C ALA A 100 1.57 -16.89 13.93
N MET A 101 2.67 -17.15 13.22
CA MET A 101 3.83 -16.28 13.17
C MET A 101 4.00 -15.73 11.76
N ALA A 102 4.39 -14.46 11.66
CA ALA A 102 4.84 -13.86 10.41
C ALA A 102 6.23 -13.25 10.57
N SER A 103 6.87 -12.97 9.45
CA SER A 103 8.23 -12.48 9.39
C SER A 103 8.33 -11.33 8.40
N GLY A 104 9.07 -10.30 8.75
CA GLY A 104 9.38 -9.14 7.93
C GLY A 104 10.75 -8.56 8.26
N SER A 105 11.02 -7.43 7.70
CA SER A 105 12.24 -6.65 7.94
C SER A 105 11.92 -5.28 8.52
N GLY A 106 12.92 -4.62 9.06
CA GLY A 106 12.87 -3.24 9.48
C GLY A 106 14.18 -2.52 9.23
N VAL A 107 14.14 -1.20 9.20
CA VAL A 107 15.29 -0.33 9.04
C VAL A 107 15.47 0.52 10.29
N ILE A 108 16.61 0.44 10.95
CA ILE A 108 16.95 1.29 12.10
C ILE A 108 17.19 2.71 11.59
N ILE A 109 16.32 3.65 12.01
CA ILE A 109 16.38 5.05 11.58
C ILE A 109 16.98 5.99 12.63
N SER A 110 17.17 5.52 13.86
CA SER A 110 17.81 6.29 14.92
C SER A 110 18.60 5.41 15.86
N GLN A 111 19.69 5.97 16.43
CA GLN A 111 20.61 5.25 17.33
C GLN A 111 19.96 4.80 18.65
N ASP A 112 18.87 5.46 19.05
CA ASP A 112 18.08 5.16 20.24
C ASP A 112 17.00 4.08 20.01
N GLY A 113 16.97 3.42 18.83
CA GLY A 113 16.15 2.22 18.60
C GLY A 113 14.79 2.44 17.95
N TYR A 114 14.58 3.53 17.22
CA TYR A 114 13.42 3.63 16.31
C TYR A 114 13.68 2.85 15.02
N ILE A 115 12.68 2.07 14.60
CA ILE A 115 12.75 1.17 13.45
C ILE A 115 11.55 1.39 12.56
N ALA A 116 11.81 1.69 11.29
CA ALA A 116 10.79 1.77 10.25
C ALA A 116 10.48 0.36 9.71
N THR A 117 9.21 0.07 9.48
CA THR A 117 8.75 -1.16 8.82
C THR A 117 7.43 -0.93 8.10
N ASN A 118 6.85 -1.96 7.50
CA ASN A 118 5.51 -1.87 6.90
C ASN A 118 4.40 -2.11 7.93
N ASN A 119 3.25 -1.47 7.70
CA ASN A 119 2.05 -1.69 8.50
C ASN A 119 1.60 -3.16 8.46
N HIS A 120 1.56 -3.78 7.26
CA HIS A 120 1.11 -5.16 7.11
C HIS A 120 2.01 -6.19 7.82
N VAL A 121 3.26 -5.85 8.15
CA VAL A 121 4.17 -6.71 8.94
C VAL A 121 3.73 -6.78 10.40
N VAL A 122 3.21 -5.68 10.95
CA VAL A 122 2.91 -5.55 12.39
C VAL A 122 1.42 -5.43 12.71
N GLU A 123 0.59 -5.31 11.68
CA GLU A 123 -0.86 -5.20 11.86
C GLU A 123 -1.43 -6.41 12.59
N ASN A 124 -2.24 -6.15 13.63
CA ASN A 124 -2.87 -7.19 14.48
C ASN A 124 -1.88 -8.13 15.21
N ALA A 125 -0.58 -7.80 15.24
CA ALA A 125 0.37 -8.56 16.03
C ALA A 125 0.08 -8.41 17.53
N SER A 126 0.12 -9.54 18.27
CA SER A 126 0.03 -9.55 19.73
C SER A 126 1.38 -9.34 20.38
N GLU A 127 2.44 -9.76 19.70
CA GLU A 127 3.84 -9.56 20.12
C GLU A 127 4.69 -9.26 18.90
N ILE A 128 5.66 -8.35 19.09
CA ILE A 128 6.63 -7.95 18.07
C ILE A 128 8.03 -8.13 18.66
N GLU A 129 8.82 -8.96 18.00
CA GLU A 129 10.21 -9.20 18.35
C GLU A 129 11.12 -8.70 17.23
N VAL A 130 12.16 -7.99 17.58
CA VAL A 130 13.18 -7.48 16.66
C VAL A 130 14.51 -8.19 16.93
N ILE A 131 15.08 -8.79 15.90
CA ILE A 131 16.37 -9.44 15.94
C ILE A 131 17.36 -8.65 15.12
N LEU A 132 18.43 -8.20 15.76
CA LEU A 132 19.51 -7.48 15.11
C LEU A 132 20.40 -8.43 14.30
N PRO A 133 21.21 -7.92 13.35
CA PRO A 133 22.18 -8.75 12.61
C PRO A 133 23.21 -9.47 13.49
N ASP A 134 23.52 -8.91 14.66
CA ASP A 134 24.42 -9.51 15.66
C ASP A 134 23.72 -10.54 16.58
N LYS A 135 22.46 -10.90 16.27
CA LYS A 135 21.63 -11.89 16.98
C LYS A 135 21.06 -11.43 18.33
N ARG A 136 21.24 -10.18 18.72
CA ARG A 136 20.52 -9.64 19.88
C ARG A 136 19.04 -9.54 19.57
N GLU A 137 18.20 -9.96 20.52
CA GLU A 137 16.75 -10.00 20.41
C GLU A 137 16.12 -8.98 21.37
N PHE A 138 15.11 -8.25 20.90
CA PHE A 138 14.42 -7.23 21.66
C PHE A 138 12.91 -7.33 21.44
N SER A 139 12.13 -7.22 22.52
CA SER A 139 10.72 -6.92 22.40
C SER A 139 10.57 -5.48 21.88
N ALA A 140 9.71 -5.28 20.89
CA ALA A 140 9.47 -3.98 20.30
C ALA A 140 8.07 -3.45 20.66
N GLU A 141 8.00 -2.16 20.92
CA GLU A 141 6.77 -1.41 21.10
C GLU A 141 6.33 -0.80 19.76
N LEU A 142 5.05 -0.91 19.43
CA LEU A 142 4.45 -0.24 18.29
C LEU A 142 4.17 1.22 18.67
N VAL A 143 4.99 2.16 18.17
CA VAL A 143 4.81 3.61 18.40
C VAL A 143 3.60 4.15 17.65
N GLY A 144 3.42 3.70 16.42
CA GLY A 144 2.29 4.04 15.58
C GLY A 144 2.36 3.39 14.20
N ARG A 145 1.25 3.43 13.49
CA ARG A 145 1.14 2.86 12.15
C ARG A 145 0.27 3.71 11.23
N ASP A 146 0.51 3.59 9.96
CA ASP A 146 -0.23 4.26 8.91
C ASP A 146 -0.66 3.27 7.81
N PRO A 147 -1.88 2.74 7.88
CA PRO A 147 -2.40 1.84 6.86
C PRO A 147 -2.48 2.47 5.46
N ASN A 148 -2.64 3.79 5.36
CA ASN A 148 -2.79 4.48 4.08
C ASN A 148 -1.49 4.56 3.26
N THR A 149 -0.34 4.42 3.89
CA THR A 149 0.97 4.36 3.22
C THR A 149 1.69 3.03 3.43
N ASP A 150 1.08 2.09 4.18
CA ASP A 150 1.68 0.82 4.58
C ASP A 150 2.98 1.00 5.38
N LEU A 151 3.05 1.98 6.28
CA LEU A 151 4.19 2.23 7.16
C LEU A 151 3.86 2.04 8.64
N ALA A 152 4.85 1.62 9.42
CA ALA A 152 4.79 1.55 10.87
C ALA A 152 6.13 1.93 11.50
N LEU A 153 6.07 2.44 12.73
CA LEU A 153 7.22 2.81 13.53
C LEU A 153 7.24 1.96 14.80
N LEU A 154 8.37 1.27 15.01
CA LEU A 154 8.63 0.48 16.20
C LEU A 154 9.70 1.16 17.07
N LYS A 155 9.72 0.82 18.35
CA LYS A 155 10.73 1.22 19.32
C LYS A 155 11.24 0.01 20.09
N ILE A 156 12.57 -0.16 20.10
CA ILE A 156 13.26 -1.11 20.97
C ILE A 156 14.08 -0.37 22.04
N LYS A 157 14.32 -1.02 23.18
CA LYS A 157 15.13 -0.47 24.28
C LYS A 157 16.62 -0.81 24.04
N ALA A 158 17.25 -0.05 23.13
CA ALA A 158 18.66 -0.18 22.80
C ALA A 158 19.22 1.20 22.44
N GLU A 159 20.53 1.37 22.60
CA GLU A 159 21.27 2.60 22.30
C GLU A 159 22.51 2.30 21.47
N GLY A 160 23.05 3.31 20.80
CA GLY A 160 24.26 3.17 19.99
C GLY A 160 24.10 2.28 18.77
N LEU A 161 22.87 2.13 18.27
CA LEU A 161 22.58 1.28 17.14
C LEU A 161 23.09 1.90 15.82
N PRO A 162 23.52 1.05 14.86
CA PRO A 162 23.83 1.50 13.51
C PRO A 162 22.53 2.01 12.83
N THR A 163 22.64 3.08 12.07
CA THR A 163 21.52 3.67 11.34
C THR A 163 21.84 3.79 9.86
N VAL A 164 20.81 3.71 9.01
CA VAL A 164 20.96 3.99 7.58
C VAL A 164 20.96 5.50 7.34
N LYS A 165 21.78 5.98 6.41
CA LYS A 165 21.74 7.37 5.94
C LYS A 165 20.52 7.56 5.04
N LEU A 166 19.69 8.58 5.33
CA LEU A 166 18.55 8.93 4.48
C LEU A 166 19.03 9.64 3.20
N GLY A 167 18.59 9.13 2.05
CA GLY A 167 18.79 9.75 0.75
C GLY A 167 17.63 10.69 0.37
N ASN A 168 17.43 10.88 -0.93
CA ASN A 168 16.36 11.72 -1.48
C ASN A 168 15.68 11.02 -2.66
N SER A 169 14.44 10.54 -2.46
CA SER A 169 13.69 9.82 -3.48
C SER A 169 13.18 10.72 -4.63
N ASP A 170 13.20 12.05 -4.49
CA ASP A 170 12.74 12.95 -5.56
C ASP A 170 13.72 13.02 -6.72
N ILE A 171 15.03 12.99 -6.41
CA ILE A 171 16.10 13.10 -7.43
C ILE A 171 16.45 11.77 -8.08
N VAL A 172 15.98 10.64 -7.53
CA VAL A 172 16.23 9.30 -8.09
C VAL A 172 15.68 9.21 -9.51
N GLN A 173 16.44 8.61 -10.42
CA GLN A 173 16.08 8.49 -11.84
C GLN A 173 15.88 7.03 -12.24
N VAL A 174 15.03 6.81 -13.26
CA VAL A 174 14.88 5.50 -13.89
C VAL A 174 16.21 5.09 -14.53
N GLY A 175 16.61 3.85 -14.28
CA GLY A 175 17.90 3.30 -14.71
C GLY A 175 19.01 3.35 -13.65
N GLU A 176 18.84 4.07 -12.54
CA GLU A 176 19.82 4.06 -11.43
C GLU A 176 19.86 2.71 -10.74
N TRP A 177 21.09 2.26 -10.42
CA TRP A 177 21.32 1.04 -9.66
C TRP A 177 20.86 1.18 -8.20
N VAL A 178 20.23 0.14 -7.70
CA VAL A 178 19.74 0.06 -6.31
C VAL A 178 19.97 -1.32 -5.72
N LEU A 179 20.02 -1.37 -4.38
CA LEU A 179 20.09 -2.60 -3.61
C LEU A 179 18.85 -2.70 -2.71
N ALA A 180 18.17 -3.84 -2.76
CA ALA A 180 17.14 -4.19 -1.79
C ALA A 180 17.73 -5.08 -0.71
N VAL A 181 17.58 -4.67 0.56
CA VAL A 181 18.17 -5.33 1.73
C VAL A 181 17.07 -5.74 2.70
N GLY A 182 17.07 -6.97 3.15
CA GLY A 182 16.07 -7.49 4.08
C GLY A 182 16.45 -8.87 4.66
N PHE A 183 15.50 -9.49 5.38
CA PHE A 183 15.62 -10.81 5.98
C PHE A 183 14.58 -11.79 5.40
N PRO A 184 14.77 -12.31 4.18
CA PRO A 184 13.81 -13.23 3.60
C PRO A 184 13.84 -14.57 4.35
N PHE A 185 12.67 -15.16 4.57
CA PHE A 185 12.49 -16.50 5.13
C PHE A 185 13.20 -16.77 6.47
N SER A 186 13.38 -15.75 7.31
CA SER A 186 14.12 -15.85 8.59
C SER A 186 15.57 -16.35 8.43
N LEU A 187 16.14 -16.17 7.25
CA LEU A 187 17.55 -16.45 6.95
C LEU A 187 18.44 -15.31 7.48
N ASN A 188 19.66 -15.19 6.99
CA ASN A 188 20.51 -14.03 7.26
C ASN A 188 20.11 -12.85 6.37
N THR A 189 20.60 -11.64 6.72
CA THR A 189 20.46 -10.45 5.88
C THR A 189 20.83 -10.77 4.44
N THR A 190 19.91 -10.49 3.52
CA THR A 190 20.07 -10.75 2.10
C THR A 190 20.06 -9.43 1.34
N VAL A 191 20.92 -9.32 0.34
CA VAL A 191 21.02 -8.17 -0.56
C VAL A 191 20.76 -8.65 -1.97
N THR A 192 19.86 -7.95 -2.67
CA THR A 192 19.62 -8.12 -4.11
C THR A 192 19.87 -6.81 -4.82
N ALA A 193 20.31 -6.85 -6.08
CA ALA A 193 20.58 -5.67 -6.89
C ALA A 193 19.62 -5.58 -8.08
N GLY A 194 19.31 -4.39 -8.50
CA GLY A 194 18.50 -4.07 -9.66
C GLY A 194 18.59 -2.59 -9.99
N ILE A 195 17.67 -2.10 -10.80
CA ILE A 195 17.58 -0.69 -11.17
C ILE A 195 16.22 -0.11 -10.75
N ILE A 196 16.13 1.20 -10.73
CA ILE A 196 14.84 1.88 -10.70
C ILE A 196 14.16 1.67 -12.07
N SER A 197 13.08 0.89 -12.09
CA SER A 197 12.34 0.57 -13.32
C SER A 197 11.29 1.63 -13.64
N ALA A 198 10.68 2.24 -12.62
CA ALA A 198 9.71 3.34 -12.74
C ALA A 198 9.52 4.07 -11.42
N LYS A 199 8.86 5.23 -11.47
CA LYS A 199 8.45 6.02 -10.29
C LYS A 199 6.95 6.25 -10.30
N ALA A 200 6.41 6.65 -9.15
CA ALA A 200 5.00 7.03 -8.99
C ALA A 200 4.00 5.92 -9.40
N ARG A 201 4.33 4.65 -9.15
CA ARG A 201 3.45 3.53 -9.46
C ARG A 201 2.37 3.35 -8.41
N SER A 202 1.12 3.23 -8.87
CA SER A 202 0.00 2.74 -8.08
C SER A 202 -0.40 1.37 -8.62
N ILE A 203 -0.55 0.41 -7.73
CA ILE A 203 -0.85 -0.98 -8.07
C ILE A 203 -2.11 -1.49 -7.33
N GLY A 204 -2.76 -0.61 -6.56
CA GLY A 204 -4.03 -0.87 -5.89
C GLY A 204 -3.93 -1.99 -4.84
N ILE A 205 -2.85 -2.06 -4.06
CA ILE A 205 -2.66 -3.10 -3.03
C ILE A 205 -2.94 -2.59 -1.62
N ILE A 206 -2.81 -1.28 -1.38
CA ILE A 206 -3.10 -0.68 -0.09
C ILE A 206 -4.62 -0.49 0.01
N ASN A 207 -5.21 -0.84 1.14
CA ASN A 207 -6.64 -0.73 1.43
C ASN A 207 -7.54 -1.41 0.37
N ARG A 208 -7.14 -2.56 -0.17
CA ARG A 208 -8.08 -3.39 -0.94
C ARG A 208 -9.25 -3.76 -0.04
N PRO A 209 -10.49 -3.40 -0.36
CA PRO A 209 -11.65 -4.05 0.22
C PRO A 209 -11.50 -5.55 -0.01
N GLY A 210 -11.83 -6.36 0.98
CA GLY A 210 -11.73 -7.82 0.87
C GLY A 210 -12.36 -8.29 -0.44
N ARG A 211 -11.80 -9.34 -1.03
CA ARG A 211 -12.17 -9.93 -2.34
C ARG A 211 -13.63 -10.36 -2.48
N ASP A 212 -14.44 -10.17 -1.41
CA ASP A 212 -15.84 -10.62 -1.32
C ASP A 212 -16.87 -9.53 -1.63
N SER A 213 -16.45 -8.35 -2.08
CA SER A 213 -17.35 -7.27 -2.51
C SER A 213 -17.33 -7.12 -4.03
N GLU A 214 -17.74 -8.14 -4.76
CA GLU A 214 -18.22 -7.97 -6.14
C GLU A 214 -19.50 -7.13 -6.10
N GLY A 215 -19.39 -5.83 -6.31
CA GLY A 215 -20.58 -5.03 -6.57
C GLY A 215 -20.54 -3.54 -6.25
N ASP A 216 -19.63 -3.01 -5.46
CA ASP A 216 -19.69 -1.56 -5.17
C ASP A 216 -18.44 -0.79 -5.62
N GLN A 217 -18.47 -0.37 -6.88
CA GLN A 217 -17.50 0.57 -7.47
C GLN A 217 -17.83 2.04 -7.14
N ARG A 218 -18.62 2.32 -6.11
CA ARG A 218 -19.04 3.69 -5.78
C ARG A 218 -18.41 4.20 -4.49
N THR A 219 -17.27 4.90 -4.67
CA THR A 219 -16.97 6.16 -3.96
C THR A 219 -17.02 6.16 -2.43
N THR A 220 -16.10 5.47 -1.79
CA THR A 220 -15.46 6.06 -0.63
C THR A 220 -14.06 6.45 -1.09
N GLY A 221 -13.67 7.72 -0.96
CA GLY A 221 -12.41 8.22 -1.46
C GLY A 221 -11.28 7.29 -1.05
N ASN A 222 -10.59 6.71 -2.03
CA ASN A 222 -9.43 5.89 -1.78
C ASN A 222 -8.40 6.75 -1.03
N THR A 223 -8.28 6.56 0.28
CA THR A 223 -7.32 7.28 1.12
C THR A 223 -5.92 6.68 1.03
N ALA A 224 -5.78 5.57 0.30
CA ALA A 224 -4.49 4.94 0.04
C ALA A 224 -3.58 5.87 -0.77
N ILE A 225 -2.34 5.99 -0.32
CA ILE A 225 -1.32 6.81 -0.97
C ILE A 225 -0.29 5.86 -1.56
N GLU A 226 -0.52 5.50 -2.80
CA GLU A 226 0.38 4.66 -3.57
C GLU A 226 1.14 5.49 -4.60
N SER A 227 2.42 5.66 -4.38
CA SER A 227 3.37 6.31 -5.32
C SER A 227 4.71 5.59 -5.21
N PHE A 228 4.69 4.29 -5.50
CA PHE A 228 5.85 3.44 -5.30
C PHE A 228 7.00 3.73 -6.28
N ILE A 229 8.21 3.52 -5.81
CA ILE A 229 9.38 3.27 -6.63
C ILE A 229 9.28 1.80 -7.08
N GLN A 230 9.28 1.56 -8.38
CA GLN A 230 9.36 0.23 -8.95
C GLN A 230 10.83 -0.13 -9.23
N THR A 231 11.23 -1.34 -8.88
CA THR A 231 12.56 -1.90 -9.15
C THR A 231 12.47 -3.36 -9.58
N ASP A 232 13.47 -3.84 -10.31
CA ASP A 232 13.68 -5.25 -10.60
C ASP A 232 14.67 -5.92 -9.63
N ALA A 233 15.15 -5.20 -8.61
CA ALA A 233 15.82 -5.84 -7.47
C ALA A 233 14.84 -6.82 -6.81
N ALA A 234 15.27 -8.08 -6.63
CA ALA A 234 14.37 -9.13 -6.17
C ALA A 234 13.94 -8.91 -4.71
N ILE A 235 12.65 -8.70 -4.50
CA ILE A 235 11.99 -8.68 -3.19
C ILE A 235 11.17 -9.97 -3.07
N ASN A 236 11.33 -10.66 -1.95
CA ASN A 236 10.58 -11.88 -1.60
C ASN A 236 9.94 -11.71 -0.23
N PRO A 237 8.97 -12.56 0.15
CA PRO A 237 8.39 -12.57 1.49
C PRO A 237 9.48 -12.57 2.57
N GLY A 238 9.39 -11.62 3.51
CA GLY A 238 10.39 -11.33 4.54
C GLY A 238 11.24 -10.09 4.26
N ASN A 239 11.42 -9.65 3.02
CA ASN A 239 12.09 -8.39 2.70
C ASN A 239 11.21 -7.15 2.92
N SER A 240 9.88 -7.32 3.07
CA SER A 240 8.95 -6.22 3.38
C SER A 240 9.37 -5.50 4.66
N GLY A 241 9.39 -4.17 4.62
CA GLY A 241 9.90 -3.30 5.68
C GLY A 241 11.41 -3.07 5.65
N GLY A 242 12.16 -3.79 4.80
CA GLY A 242 13.59 -3.61 4.60
C GLY A 242 13.94 -2.38 3.76
N ALA A 243 15.23 -2.19 3.53
CA ALA A 243 15.76 -1.01 2.86
C ALA A 243 15.85 -1.19 1.34
N LEU A 244 15.45 -0.17 0.58
CA LEU A 244 15.91 0.07 -0.79
C LEU A 244 16.91 1.23 -0.76
N VAL A 245 18.15 0.97 -1.19
CA VAL A 245 19.24 1.95 -1.12
C VAL A 245 19.89 2.18 -2.48
N ASN A 246 20.47 3.37 -2.67
CA ASN A 246 21.30 3.66 -3.83
C ASN A 246 22.70 3.07 -3.67
N THR A 247 23.54 3.22 -4.67
CA THR A 247 24.95 2.73 -4.67
C THR A 247 25.86 3.40 -3.64
N ASN A 248 25.43 4.52 -3.06
CA ASN A 248 26.12 5.18 -1.95
C ASN A 248 25.71 4.64 -0.57
N GLY A 249 24.78 3.65 -0.52
CA GLY A 249 24.21 3.14 0.73
C GLY A 249 23.20 4.08 1.38
N GLU A 250 22.63 5.04 0.64
CA GLU A 250 21.61 5.94 1.14
C GLU A 250 20.22 5.35 0.91
N LEU A 251 19.38 5.38 1.94
CA LEU A 251 17.99 4.89 1.88
C LEU A 251 17.17 5.76 0.93
N ILE A 252 16.62 5.18 -0.12
CA ILE A 252 15.74 5.83 -1.08
C ILE A 252 14.29 5.32 -1.00
N GLY A 253 14.06 4.19 -0.33
CA GLY A 253 12.74 3.66 -0.10
C GLY A 253 12.68 2.56 0.96
N ILE A 254 11.47 2.21 1.39
CA ILE A 254 11.16 1.06 2.24
C ILE A 254 10.50 0.00 1.37
N ASN A 255 11.10 -1.18 1.27
CA ASN A 255 10.54 -2.30 0.51
C ASN A 255 9.15 -2.65 1.04
N SER A 256 8.14 -2.76 0.17
CA SER A 256 6.76 -3.02 0.61
C SER A 256 6.16 -4.24 -0.05
N ALA A 257 6.11 -4.31 -1.38
CA ALA A 257 5.31 -5.28 -2.09
C ALA A 257 5.97 -5.80 -3.37
N ILE A 258 5.41 -6.91 -3.87
CA ILE A 258 5.67 -7.42 -5.22
C ILE A 258 4.34 -7.50 -5.99
N ALA A 259 4.34 -7.19 -7.29
CA ALA A 259 3.24 -7.57 -8.15
C ALA A 259 3.49 -9.00 -8.65
N SER A 260 2.73 -9.95 -8.14
CA SER A 260 2.89 -11.37 -8.45
C SER A 260 1.54 -12.08 -8.38
N GLN A 261 1.28 -12.96 -9.34
CA GLN A 261 0.11 -13.84 -9.30
C GLN A 261 0.34 -15.09 -8.43
N THR A 262 1.60 -15.45 -8.23
CA THR A 262 1.99 -16.67 -7.50
C THR A 262 2.52 -16.38 -6.10
N GLY A 263 2.67 -15.10 -5.73
CA GLY A 263 3.31 -14.69 -4.47
C GLY A 263 4.84 -14.72 -4.50
N SER A 264 5.46 -15.14 -5.61
CA SER A 264 6.92 -15.13 -5.80
C SER A 264 7.36 -13.97 -6.68
N TYR A 265 8.59 -13.52 -6.54
CA TYR A 265 9.18 -12.48 -7.39
C TYR A 265 9.03 -12.78 -8.88
N ALA A 266 8.52 -11.81 -9.63
CA ALA A 266 8.28 -11.89 -11.07
C ALA A 266 8.85 -10.69 -11.85
N GLY A 267 9.88 -10.02 -11.33
CA GLY A 267 10.49 -8.84 -11.95
C GLY A 267 9.86 -7.50 -11.55
N TYR A 268 8.86 -7.48 -10.66
CA TYR A 268 8.15 -6.28 -10.25
C TYR A 268 8.14 -6.17 -8.73
N SER A 269 9.02 -5.35 -8.22
CA SER A 269 9.14 -5.00 -6.80
C SER A 269 8.82 -3.53 -6.58
N PHE A 270 8.31 -3.19 -5.40
CA PHE A 270 7.82 -1.86 -5.07
C PHE A 270 8.32 -1.42 -3.70
N ALA A 271 8.77 -0.17 -3.61
CA ALA A 271 9.21 0.45 -2.38
C ALA A 271 8.53 1.80 -2.16
N ILE A 272 8.21 2.11 -0.91
CA ILE A 272 7.66 3.40 -0.48
C ILE A 272 8.78 4.43 -0.51
N PRO A 273 8.63 5.59 -1.22
CA PRO A 273 9.67 6.61 -1.31
C PRO A 273 10.12 7.13 0.05
N VAL A 274 11.44 7.30 0.25
CA VAL A 274 11.99 7.70 1.56
C VAL A 274 11.51 9.09 2.00
N ASN A 275 11.27 10.03 1.08
CA ASN A 275 10.79 11.37 1.45
C ASN A 275 9.38 11.32 2.04
N LEU A 276 8.50 10.44 1.53
CA LEU A 276 7.20 10.16 2.13
C LEU A 276 7.38 9.44 3.46
N ALA A 277 8.20 8.38 3.49
CA ALA A 277 8.43 7.59 4.70
C ALA A 277 8.96 8.47 5.85
N LYS A 278 9.92 9.36 5.58
CA LYS A 278 10.47 10.28 6.59
C LYS A 278 9.38 11.10 7.25
N LYS A 279 8.50 11.76 6.47
CA LYS A 279 7.40 12.58 7.02
C LYS A 279 6.44 11.75 7.88
N ILE A 280 6.05 10.56 7.39
CA ILE A 280 5.13 9.68 8.12
C ILE A 280 5.76 9.22 9.44
N LEU A 281 7.01 8.75 9.41
CA LEU A 281 7.72 8.27 10.59
C LEU A 281 8.01 9.39 11.61
N ASP A 282 8.32 10.61 11.14
CA ASP A 282 8.48 11.78 12.00
C ASP A 282 7.16 12.12 12.71
N ASP A 283 6.01 12.06 12.01
CA ASP A 283 4.70 12.29 12.62
C ASP A 283 4.35 11.18 13.63
N LEU A 284 4.56 9.91 13.28
CA LEU A 284 4.33 8.78 14.18
C LEU A 284 5.18 8.90 15.45
N LYS A 285 6.45 9.32 15.32
CA LYS A 285 7.35 9.53 16.45
C LYS A 285 6.86 10.66 17.36
N GLN A 286 6.38 11.76 16.78
CA GLN A 286 6.01 12.97 17.52
C GLN A 286 4.60 12.91 18.10
N TYR A 287 3.65 12.32 17.37
CA TYR A 287 2.21 12.41 17.67
C TYR A 287 1.54 11.03 17.85
N GLY A 288 2.22 9.94 17.55
CA GLY A 288 1.62 8.59 17.50
C GLY A 288 0.67 8.38 16.32
N SER A 289 0.41 9.40 15.53
CA SER A 289 -0.50 9.39 14.37
C SER A 289 -0.03 10.35 13.29
N VAL A 290 -0.50 10.15 12.06
CA VAL A 290 -0.08 10.97 10.91
C VAL A 290 -0.99 12.19 10.74
N ASN A 291 -0.39 13.39 10.71
CA ASN A 291 -1.08 14.64 10.43
C ASN A 291 -0.95 15.00 8.95
N ARG A 292 -2.01 14.78 8.16
CA ARG A 292 -2.00 15.06 6.71
C ARG A 292 -2.62 16.39 6.37
N GLY A 293 -1.92 17.15 5.53
CA GLY A 293 -2.51 18.27 4.82
C GLY A 293 -3.43 17.76 3.70
N ILE A 294 -4.61 18.34 3.57
CA ILE A 294 -5.63 17.97 2.58
C ILE A 294 -5.91 19.19 1.69
N LEU A 295 -5.85 18.96 0.38
CA LEU A 295 -6.26 19.98 -0.60
C LEU A 295 -7.77 19.94 -0.85
N GLY A 296 -8.38 18.76 -0.88
CA GLY A 296 -9.83 18.56 -1.05
C GLY A 296 -10.28 18.60 -2.51
N VAL A 297 -9.56 17.89 -3.37
CA VAL A 297 -9.94 17.63 -4.76
C VAL A 297 -10.16 16.14 -4.98
N ALA A 298 -11.03 15.79 -5.92
CA ALA A 298 -11.16 14.44 -6.44
C ALA A 298 -10.59 14.37 -7.87
N PHE A 299 -10.04 13.21 -8.22
CA PHE A 299 -9.50 12.88 -9.53
C PHE A 299 -9.64 11.39 -9.80
N PRO A 300 -9.61 10.92 -11.07
CA PRO A 300 -9.71 9.50 -11.38
C PRO A 300 -8.54 8.72 -10.78
N SER A 301 -8.78 7.50 -10.29
CA SER A 301 -7.68 6.62 -9.92
C SER A 301 -6.86 6.27 -11.17
N PRO A 302 -5.54 5.99 -11.04
CA PRO A 302 -4.70 5.64 -12.19
C PRO A 302 -5.25 4.49 -13.04
N SER A 303 -5.89 3.51 -12.40
CA SER A 303 -6.53 2.37 -13.09
C SER A 303 -7.82 2.71 -13.84
N ALA A 304 -8.51 3.77 -13.43
CA ALA A 304 -9.78 4.22 -14.03
C ALA A 304 -9.64 5.43 -14.96
N GLU A 305 -8.47 6.07 -14.97
CA GLU A 305 -8.22 7.33 -15.67
C GLU A 305 -8.48 7.24 -17.18
N GLU A 306 -7.98 6.18 -17.82
CA GLU A 306 -8.19 5.95 -19.25
C GLU A 306 -9.67 5.79 -19.59
N GLN A 307 -10.39 4.99 -18.81
CA GLN A 307 -11.83 4.76 -19.03
C GLN A 307 -12.62 6.04 -18.78
N TYR A 308 -12.27 6.81 -17.74
CA TYR A 308 -12.91 8.09 -17.42
C TYR A 308 -12.72 9.08 -18.57
N PHE A 309 -11.51 9.27 -19.08
CA PHE A 309 -11.23 10.19 -20.18
C PHE A 309 -11.97 9.80 -21.46
N LYS A 310 -12.02 8.51 -21.80
CA LYS A 310 -12.82 8.02 -22.92
C LYS A 310 -14.31 8.36 -22.78
N GLN A 311 -14.88 8.18 -21.57
CA GLN A 311 -16.30 8.50 -21.31
C GLN A 311 -16.59 10.00 -21.40
N GLN A 312 -15.61 10.83 -21.01
CA GLN A 312 -15.75 12.30 -21.07
C GLN A 312 -15.32 12.90 -22.42
N GLY A 313 -14.89 12.08 -23.37
CA GLY A 313 -14.39 12.56 -24.68
C GLY A 313 -13.06 13.33 -24.58
N ILE A 314 -12.31 13.15 -23.50
CA ILE A 314 -11.00 13.79 -23.29
C ILE A 314 -9.95 12.98 -24.05
N VAL A 315 -9.16 13.66 -24.90
CA VAL A 315 -8.11 13.01 -25.70
C VAL A 315 -6.96 12.59 -24.79
N MET A 316 -6.63 11.31 -24.79
CA MET A 316 -5.46 10.78 -24.09
C MET A 316 -4.20 11.53 -24.55
N GLY A 317 -3.38 11.96 -23.59
CA GLY A 317 -2.16 12.74 -23.87
C GLY A 317 -2.35 14.26 -23.97
N SER A 318 -3.59 14.76 -24.00
CA SER A 318 -3.86 16.21 -23.86
C SER A 318 -3.75 16.68 -22.40
N VAL A 319 -3.82 15.75 -21.44
CA VAL A 319 -3.76 16.03 -20.01
C VAL A 319 -2.32 15.84 -19.51
N ASN A 320 -1.59 16.95 -19.34
CA ASN A 320 -0.29 16.95 -18.70
C ASN A 320 -0.47 17.42 -17.25
N GLY A 321 -0.65 16.48 -16.32
CA GLY A 321 -0.92 16.76 -14.91
C GLY A 321 -2.10 15.93 -14.36
N VAL A 322 -2.78 16.46 -13.36
CA VAL A 322 -3.89 15.80 -12.66
C VAL A 322 -5.21 16.50 -12.97
N PHE A 323 -6.12 15.80 -13.62
CA PHE A 323 -7.44 16.31 -13.96
C PHE A 323 -8.37 16.27 -12.75
N ILE A 324 -8.93 17.43 -12.35
CA ILE A 324 -9.84 17.56 -11.20
C ILE A 324 -11.28 17.22 -11.65
N THR A 325 -11.86 16.18 -11.05
CA THR A 325 -13.25 15.77 -11.29
C THR A 325 -14.23 16.39 -10.32
N ASN A 326 -13.76 16.82 -9.15
CA ASN A 326 -14.59 17.51 -8.16
C ASN A 326 -13.73 18.31 -7.19
N VAL A 327 -14.27 19.39 -6.65
CA VAL A 327 -13.67 20.20 -5.57
C VAL A 327 -14.62 20.18 -4.38
N MET A 328 -14.13 19.67 -3.24
CA MET A 328 -14.91 19.59 -2.01
C MET A 328 -15.26 20.98 -1.51
N SER A 329 -16.50 21.22 -1.10
CA SER A 329 -16.91 22.48 -0.49
C SER A 329 -16.10 22.77 0.78
N GLN A 330 -15.77 24.04 1.03
CA GLN A 330 -14.98 24.50 2.19
C GLN A 330 -13.57 23.87 2.29
N SER A 331 -13.07 23.27 1.22
CA SER A 331 -11.70 22.73 1.15
C SER A 331 -10.67 23.82 0.87
N ALA A 332 -9.38 23.47 1.02
CA ALA A 332 -8.27 24.34 0.61
C ALA A 332 -8.31 24.65 -0.90
N ALA A 333 -8.72 23.68 -1.72
CA ALA A 333 -8.90 23.85 -3.15
C ALA A 333 -10.02 24.86 -3.50
N ALA A 334 -11.17 24.75 -2.82
CA ALA A 334 -12.29 25.65 -3.02
C ALA A 334 -11.93 27.10 -2.63
N GLU A 335 -11.25 27.29 -1.50
CA GLU A 335 -10.75 28.59 -1.04
C GLU A 335 -9.70 29.18 -1.98
N ALA A 336 -8.86 28.33 -2.57
CA ALA A 336 -7.90 28.74 -3.58
C ALA A 336 -8.53 29.02 -4.96
N GLY A 337 -9.83 28.76 -5.15
CA GLY A 337 -10.54 29.00 -6.40
C GLY A 337 -10.31 27.96 -7.49
N LEU A 338 -9.82 26.75 -7.14
CA LEU A 338 -9.80 25.62 -8.05
C LEU A 338 -11.22 25.14 -8.37
N LYS A 339 -11.41 24.56 -9.55
CA LYS A 339 -12.71 24.11 -10.05
C LYS A 339 -12.58 22.73 -10.70
N GLU A 340 -13.70 22.06 -10.84
CA GLU A 340 -13.83 20.91 -11.72
C GLU A 340 -13.40 21.26 -13.15
N GLY A 341 -12.68 20.37 -13.80
CA GLY A 341 -12.09 20.57 -15.13
C GLY A 341 -10.70 21.19 -15.14
N ASP A 342 -10.19 21.68 -14.00
CA ASP A 342 -8.80 22.15 -13.93
C ASP A 342 -7.83 20.96 -14.07
N ILE A 343 -6.65 21.21 -14.65
CA ILE A 343 -5.57 20.24 -14.71
C ILE A 343 -4.40 20.78 -13.89
N ILE A 344 -4.13 20.21 -12.72
CA ILE A 344 -2.98 20.61 -11.89
C ILE A 344 -1.72 20.08 -12.54
N GLN A 345 -0.82 20.97 -12.94
CA GLN A 345 0.41 20.66 -13.68
C GLN A 345 1.64 20.58 -12.77
N SER A 346 1.71 21.39 -11.71
CA SER A 346 2.86 21.39 -10.78
C SER A 346 2.48 21.75 -9.36
N ILE A 347 3.29 21.29 -8.40
CA ILE A 347 3.29 21.70 -6.99
C ILE A 347 4.67 22.26 -6.67
N ASP A 348 4.72 23.49 -6.14
CA ASP A 348 5.95 24.19 -5.74
C ASP A 348 7.02 24.22 -6.87
N GLY A 349 6.58 24.35 -8.12
CA GLY A 349 7.42 24.36 -9.32
C GLY A 349 7.83 22.98 -9.84
N MET A 350 7.53 21.92 -9.14
CA MET A 350 7.81 20.54 -9.58
C MET A 350 6.65 20.00 -10.42
N GLN A 351 6.93 19.62 -11.67
CA GLN A 351 5.93 19.06 -12.58
C GLN A 351 5.37 17.75 -12.05
N LEU A 352 4.11 17.48 -12.36
CA LEU A 352 3.38 16.27 -11.98
C LEU A 352 3.20 15.38 -13.20
N ALA A 353 3.65 14.14 -13.11
CA ALA A 353 3.45 13.13 -14.15
C ALA A 353 2.20 12.27 -13.95
N SER A 354 1.64 12.22 -12.72
CA SER A 354 0.51 11.35 -12.40
C SER A 354 -0.25 11.80 -11.15
N SER A 355 -1.49 11.30 -11.00
CA SER A 355 -2.29 11.48 -9.79
C SER A 355 -1.67 10.80 -8.55
N SER A 356 -0.91 9.71 -8.74
CA SER A 356 -0.15 9.07 -7.67
C SER A 356 0.94 9.97 -7.11
N GLU A 357 1.69 10.63 -7.99
CA GLU A 357 2.72 11.60 -7.59
C GLU A 357 2.11 12.81 -6.87
N PHE A 358 0.99 13.31 -7.39
CA PHE A 358 0.23 14.38 -6.74
C PHE A 358 -0.17 14.00 -5.31
N SER A 359 -0.80 12.82 -5.14
CA SER A 359 -1.25 12.34 -3.83
C SER A 359 -0.10 12.22 -2.84
N GLU A 360 1.03 11.71 -3.28
CA GLU A 360 2.23 11.53 -2.48
C GLU A 360 2.84 12.86 -2.05
N ARG A 361 2.92 13.84 -2.97
CA ARG A 361 3.45 15.19 -2.66
C ARG A 361 2.56 15.94 -1.67
N ILE A 362 1.24 15.81 -1.78
CA ILE A 362 0.30 16.36 -0.80
C ILE A 362 0.44 15.64 0.55
N ALA A 363 0.58 14.32 0.56
CA ALA A 363 0.70 13.52 1.78
C ALA A 363 1.95 13.85 2.63
N ARG A 364 2.98 14.40 2.02
CA ARG A 364 4.18 14.90 2.72
C ARG A 364 3.93 16.20 3.47
N ARG A 365 2.82 16.89 3.21
CA ARG A 365 2.50 18.19 3.82
C ARG A 365 1.66 18.02 5.07
N ARG A 366 1.70 19.05 5.92
CA ARG A 366 0.92 19.13 7.16
C ARG A 366 -0.21 20.14 7.02
N PRO A 367 -1.22 20.07 7.87
CA PRO A 367 -2.21 21.13 7.98
C PRO A 367 -1.54 22.48 8.23
N GLY A 368 -1.99 23.52 7.52
CA GLY A 368 -1.42 24.85 7.57
C GLY A 368 -0.27 25.11 6.60
N ASP A 369 0.31 24.08 5.97
CA ASP A 369 1.32 24.27 4.94
C ASP A 369 0.70 24.97 3.72
N VAL A 370 1.42 25.96 3.18
CA VAL A 370 1.05 26.67 1.96
C VAL A 370 1.78 26.05 0.78
N ILE A 371 1.04 25.62 -0.22
CA ILE A 371 1.57 25.07 -1.48
C ILE A 371 1.25 26.00 -2.63
N LYS A 372 2.15 26.09 -3.60
CA LYS A 372 1.94 26.82 -4.86
C LYS A 372 1.58 25.84 -5.96
N LEU A 373 0.38 25.97 -6.54
CA LEU A 373 -0.11 25.13 -7.61
C LEU A 373 -0.06 25.88 -8.93
N SER A 374 0.43 25.22 -10.00
CA SER A 374 0.20 25.64 -11.38
C SER A 374 -0.86 24.73 -11.99
N TYR A 375 -1.85 25.31 -12.64
CA TYR A 375 -2.95 24.57 -13.24
C TYR A 375 -3.38 25.17 -14.57
N LEU A 376 -3.87 24.33 -15.47
CA LEU A 376 -4.43 24.71 -16.76
C LEU A 376 -5.96 24.80 -16.63
N ARG A 377 -6.55 25.92 -17.06
CA ARG A 377 -7.98 26.16 -17.19
C ARG A 377 -8.25 26.92 -18.50
N ASP A 378 -9.17 26.43 -19.30
CA ASP A 378 -9.53 27.04 -20.59
C ASP A 378 -8.33 27.34 -21.51
N GLY A 379 -7.36 26.41 -21.54
CA GLY A 379 -6.14 26.55 -22.34
C GLY A 379 -5.10 27.54 -21.80
N LYS A 380 -5.33 28.12 -20.61
CA LYS A 380 -4.40 29.07 -19.97
C LYS A 380 -3.82 28.50 -18.69
N THR A 381 -2.51 28.60 -18.55
CA THR A 381 -1.83 28.24 -17.30
C THR A 381 -2.01 29.36 -16.27
N ASN A 382 -2.49 29.00 -15.10
CA ASN A 382 -2.71 29.85 -13.95
C ASN A 382 -1.89 29.36 -12.76
N THR A 383 -1.69 30.23 -11.77
CA THR A 383 -1.00 29.86 -10.53
C THR A 383 -1.82 30.34 -9.34
N VAL A 384 -1.89 29.50 -8.29
CA VAL A 384 -2.57 29.83 -7.06
C VAL A 384 -1.81 29.24 -5.86
N SER A 385 -1.93 29.90 -4.70
CA SER A 385 -1.47 29.35 -3.43
C SER A 385 -2.66 28.78 -2.67
N ALA A 386 -2.50 27.57 -2.13
CA ALA A 386 -3.50 26.91 -1.30
C ALA A 386 -2.90 26.60 0.08
N THR A 387 -3.60 26.97 1.14
CA THR A 387 -3.23 26.57 2.52
C THR A 387 -3.94 25.25 2.82
N LEU A 388 -3.17 24.18 2.98
CA LEU A 388 -3.71 22.84 3.23
C LEU A 388 -4.45 22.79 4.57
N LYS A 389 -5.61 22.15 4.56
CA LYS A 389 -6.40 21.90 5.77
C LYS A 389 -5.99 20.59 6.40
N GLY A 390 -6.21 20.43 7.69
CA GLY A 390 -6.15 19.12 8.35
C GLY A 390 -7.28 18.26 7.82
N GLU A 391 -7.11 16.96 7.96
CA GLU A 391 -8.27 16.09 8.04
C GLU A 391 -9.18 16.78 9.06
N ALA A 392 -10.31 17.30 8.58
CA ALA A 392 -11.28 17.82 9.52
C ALA A 392 -11.41 16.72 10.56
N PRO A 393 -11.22 16.97 11.87
CA PRO A 393 -11.68 15.99 12.81
C PRO A 393 -13.08 15.76 12.26
N THR A 394 -13.40 14.51 11.91
CA THR A 394 -14.77 14.14 11.81
C THR A 394 -15.31 14.59 13.15
N LYS A 395 -15.61 15.88 13.28
CA LYS A 395 -16.61 16.31 14.20
C LYS A 395 -17.77 15.49 13.67
N ILE A 396 -17.93 14.37 14.30
CA ILE A 396 -19.23 13.93 14.66
C ILE A 396 -19.71 15.12 15.50
N THR A 397 -20.04 16.21 14.80
CA THR A 397 -21.01 17.11 15.30
C THR A 397 -22.16 16.14 15.47
N ALA A 398 -22.41 15.80 16.70
CA ALA A 398 -23.75 15.53 17.15
C ALA A 398 -24.59 16.76 16.72
N SER A 399 -24.62 16.98 15.42
CA SER A 399 -25.62 17.76 14.74
C SER A 399 -26.72 16.76 14.56
N SER A 400 -27.49 16.85 15.58
CA SER A 400 -28.85 16.44 15.62
C SER A 400 -29.09 14.99 16.03
N ASP A 401 -29.73 14.87 17.18
CA ASP A 401 -30.58 13.77 17.55
C ASP A 401 -31.43 13.26 16.34
N GLU A 402 -31.73 14.13 15.38
CA GLU A 402 -32.43 13.81 14.12
C GLU A 402 -31.74 12.77 13.24
N SER A 403 -30.40 12.72 13.14
CA SER A 403 -29.72 11.74 12.28
C SER A 403 -29.65 10.34 12.93
N LEU A 404 -29.57 10.30 14.24
CA LEU A 404 -29.60 9.03 15.02
C LEU A 404 -31.01 8.44 15.01
N ASP A 405 -32.03 9.25 15.26
CA ASP A 405 -33.43 8.83 15.21
C ASP A 405 -33.80 8.26 13.83
N GLN A 406 -33.32 8.85 12.75
CA GLN A 406 -33.52 8.32 11.39
C GLN A 406 -32.81 6.98 11.17
N ILE A 407 -31.61 6.79 11.75
CA ILE A 407 -30.89 5.52 11.68
C ILE A 407 -31.63 4.46 12.49
N TYR A 408 -32.05 4.75 13.71
CA TYR A 408 -32.81 3.83 14.54
C TYR A 408 -34.18 3.50 13.92
N ASP A 409 -34.82 4.47 13.28
CA ASP A 409 -36.06 4.25 12.53
C ASP A 409 -35.86 3.33 11.32
N LYS A 410 -34.77 3.47 10.58
CA LYS A 410 -34.40 2.56 9.50
C LYS A 410 -34.04 1.17 10.00
N LEU A 411 -33.26 1.07 11.08
CA LEU A 411 -32.90 -0.20 11.70
C LEU A 411 -34.13 -0.93 12.26
N GLY A 412 -35.11 -0.17 12.73
CA GLY A 412 -36.32 -0.70 13.33
C GLY A 412 -36.08 -1.47 14.61
N VAL A 413 -35.20 -0.99 15.49
CA VAL A 413 -34.72 -1.72 16.66
C VAL A 413 -34.39 -0.77 17.81
N SER A 414 -34.45 -1.29 19.04
CA SER A 414 -33.93 -0.66 20.25
C SER A 414 -32.87 -1.54 20.89
N PHE A 415 -31.99 -0.95 21.71
CA PHE A 415 -30.93 -1.66 22.39
C PHE A 415 -31.04 -1.46 23.91
N SER A 416 -30.67 -2.47 24.66
CA SER A 416 -30.60 -2.43 26.13
C SER A 416 -29.25 -2.96 26.62
N PRO A 417 -28.70 -2.45 27.74
CA PRO A 417 -27.50 -3.01 28.33
C PRO A 417 -27.66 -4.46 28.72
N LEU A 418 -26.58 -5.24 28.68
CA LEU A 418 -26.55 -6.60 29.23
C LEU A 418 -26.76 -6.59 30.74
N THR A 419 -27.61 -7.52 31.22
CA THR A 419 -27.71 -7.82 32.64
C THR A 419 -26.53 -8.69 33.09
N ASP A 420 -26.21 -8.68 34.40
CA ASP A 420 -25.12 -9.49 34.94
C ASP A 420 -25.40 -11.00 34.79
N GLN A 421 -26.67 -11.43 34.82
CA GLN A 421 -27.06 -12.79 34.51
C GLN A 421 -26.73 -13.18 33.06
N GLN A 422 -27.01 -12.29 32.11
CA GLN A 422 -26.70 -12.54 30.70
C GLN A 422 -25.19 -12.59 30.46
N LYS A 423 -24.41 -11.72 31.11
CA LYS A 423 -22.95 -11.74 31.03
C LYS A 423 -22.39 -13.08 31.51
N GLN A 424 -22.88 -13.59 32.66
CA GLN A 424 -22.46 -14.88 33.17
C GLN A 424 -22.91 -16.05 32.30
N TYR A 425 -24.16 -16.03 31.84
CA TYR A 425 -24.72 -17.12 31.03
C TYR A 425 -24.00 -17.30 29.70
N PHE A 426 -23.69 -16.19 28.99
CA PHE A 426 -23.04 -16.22 27.71
C PHE A 426 -21.51 -16.12 27.79
N ASN A 427 -20.95 -16.00 28.99
CA ASN A 427 -19.51 -15.84 29.28
C ASN A 427 -18.88 -14.68 28.48
N ILE A 428 -19.51 -13.50 28.54
CA ILE A 428 -19.10 -12.28 27.88
C ILE A 428 -19.05 -11.11 28.86
N ASN A 429 -18.10 -10.20 28.66
CA ASN A 429 -17.91 -9.03 29.53
C ASN A 429 -18.56 -7.75 28.99
N SER A 430 -18.92 -7.73 27.71
CA SER A 430 -19.45 -6.56 27.01
C SER A 430 -20.49 -6.98 25.96
N GLY A 431 -21.36 -6.05 25.59
CA GLY A 431 -22.40 -6.22 24.59
C GLY A 431 -23.65 -5.42 24.90
N VAL A 432 -24.56 -5.35 23.94
CA VAL A 432 -25.90 -4.79 24.10
C VAL A 432 -26.94 -5.79 23.56
N VAL A 433 -28.10 -5.81 24.16
CA VAL A 433 -29.21 -6.69 23.76
C VAL A 433 -30.11 -5.96 22.77
N VAL A 434 -30.40 -6.59 21.64
CA VAL A 434 -31.39 -6.17 20.67
C VAL A 434 -32.80 -6.32 21.27
N THR A 435 -33.58 -5.24 21.30
CA THR A 435 -34.95 -5.21 21.79
C THR A 435 -35.87 -4.50 20.79
N ASN A 436 -37.16 -4.78 20.86
CA ASN A 436 -38.18 -4.11 20.05
C ASN A 436 -37.93 -4.14 18.54
N VAL A 437 -37.57 -5.32 18.00
CA VAL A 437 -37.41 -5.46 16.52
C VAL A 437 -38.77 -5.22 15.86
N ARG A 438 -38.85 -4.16 15.06
CA ARG A 438 -40.05 -3.74 14.35
C ARG A 438 -40.23 -4.58 13.08
N LYS A 439 -41.42 -5.09 12.85
CA LYS A 439 -41.76 -5.85 11.64
C LYS A 439 -41.53 -4.99 10.37
N GLY A 440 -40.76 -5.52 9.42
CA GLY A 440 -40.38 -4.80 8.20
C GLY A 440 -39.22 -3.82 8.38
N GLY A 441 -38.67 -3.66 9.59
CA GLY A 441 -37.42 -2.93 9.82
C GLY A 441 -36.20 -3.72 9.34
N PHE A 442 -35.06 -3.06 9.26
CA PHE A 442 -33.82 -3.66 8.73
C PHE A 442 -33.40 -4.92 9.49
N PHE A 443 -33.49 -4.93 10.83
CA PHE A 443 -33.16 -6.10 11.65
C PHE A 443 -34.10 -7.27 11.41
N ASP A 444 -35.41 -7.01 11.25
CA ASP A 444 -36.40 -8.03 10.91
C ASP A 444 -36.14 -8.63 9.53
N GLN A 445 -35.85 -7.78 8.52
CA GLN A 445 -35.56 -8.22 7.15
C GLN A 445 -34.29 -9.09 7.06
N ASN A 446 -33.31 -8.84 7.92
CA ASN A 446 -32.06 -9.59 8.00
C ASN A 446 -32.07 -10.73 9.01
N GLY A 447 -33.25 -11.04 9.58
CA GLY A 447 -33.43 -12.18 10.48
C GLY A 447 -32.75 -12.05 11.84
N ILE A 448 -32.53 -10.81 12.33
CA ILE A 448 -31.92 -10.56 13.65
C ILE A 448 -33.06 -10.45 14.69
N PRO A 449 -33.28 -11.46 15.55
CA PRO A 449 -34.41 -11.46 16.45
C PRO A 449 -34.15 -10.64 17.72
N ASN A 450 -35.25 -10.36 18.45
CA ASN A 450 -35.19 -9.87 19.83
C ASN A 450 -34.37 -10.82 20.72
N GLY A 451 -33.57 -10.25 21.61
CA GLY A 451 -32.70 -11.02 22.52
C GLY A 451 -31.33 -11.34 21.96
N THR A 452 -31.07 -11.00 20.67
CA THR A 452 -29.73 -11.10 20.11
C THR A 452 -28.77 -10.13 20.82
N ILE A 453 -27.59 -10.58 21.20
CA ILE A 453 -26.56 -9.77 21.86
C ILE A 453 -25.54 -9.35 20.81
N ILE A 454 -25.38 -8.05 20.61
CA ILE A 454 -24.33 -7.49 19.77
C ILE A 454 -23.09 -7.28 20.62
N ALA A 455 -22.02 -8.02 20.32
CA ALA A 455 -20.76 -7.96 21.05
C ALA A 455 -19.71 -7.06 20.35
N PHE A 456 -19.65 -7.10 19.03
CA PHE A 456 -18.72 -6.27 18.24
C PHE A 456 -19.41 -5.74 16.97
N ILE A 457 -19.03 -4.54 16.56
CA ILE A 457 -19.37 -3.97 15.24
C ILE A 457 -18.07 -3.53 14.58
N ASN A 458 -17.79 -4.02 13.37
CA ASN A 458 -16.55 -3.76 12.61
C ASN A 458 -15.29 -4.02 13.46
N GLY A 459 -15.28 -5.11 14.22
CA GLY A 459 -14.18 -5.50 15.11
C GLY A 459 -14.01 -4.67 16.39
N LYS A 460 -14.85 -3.64 16.63
CA LYS A 460 -14.84 -2.84 17.86
C LYS A 460 -15.80 -3.41 18.87
N PRO A 461 -15.42 -3.58 20.16
CA PRO A 461 -16.31 -4.06 21.20
C PRO A 461 -17.41 -3.03 21.47
N ILE A 462 -18.63 -3.51 21.67
CA ILE A 462 -19.81 -2.71 22.00
C ILE A 462 -20.12 -2.90 23.48
N ASN A 463 -20.07 -1.84 24.26
CA ASN A 463 -20.32 -1.89 25.72
C ASN A 463 -21.62 -1.19 26.12
N ASN A 464 -22.10 -0.27 25.29
CA ASN A 464 -23.30 0.52 25.54
C ASN A 464 -23.91 1.02 24.22
N SER A 465 -25.08 1.67 24.28
CA SER A 465 -25.77 2.20 23.10
C SER A 465 -24.98 3.28 22.37
N LYS A 466 -24.16 4.09 23.07
CA LYS A 466 -23.31 5.10 22.41
C LYS A 466 -22.24 4.48 21.52
N ASP A 467 -21.73 3.30 21.86
CA ASP A 467 -20.78 2.59 21.02
C ASP A 467 -21.46 2.13 19.71
N ILE A 468 -22.74 1.76 19.79
CA ILE A 468 -23.57 1.46 18.62
C ILE A 468 -23.76 2.72 17.76
N ASP A 469 -24.14 3.85 18.38
CA ASP A 469 -24.33 5.12 17.70
C ASP A 469 -23.06 5.49 16.91
N LEU A 470 -21.89 5.42 17.55
CA LEU A 470 -20.61 5.69 16.93
C LEU A 470 -20.28 4.70 15.80
N ALA A 471 -20.60 3.42 15.99
CA ALA A 471 -20.33 2.39 14.99
C ALA A 471 -21.22 2.58 13.75
N PHE A 472 -22.51 2.86 13.93
CA PHE A 472 -23.45 3.10 12.82
C PHE A 472 -23.21 4.45 12.14
N LEU A 473 -22.91 5.51 12.89
CA LEU A 473 -22.52 6.81 12.32
C LEU A 473 -21.21 6.71 11.50
N SER A 474 -20.23 5.94 11.99
CA SER A 474 -18.99 5.72 11.25
C SER A 474 -19.19 4.86 9.99
N ALA A 475 -20.27 4.08 9.95
CA ALA A 475 -20.60 3.16 8.87
C ALA A 475 -21.68 3.70 7.92
N GLN A 476 -22.11 4.95 8.04
CA GLN A 476 -23.19 5.57 7.23
C GLN A 476 -23.03 5.42 5.71
N ARG A 477 -21.88 4.99 5.21
CA ARG A 477 -21.58 4.76 3.79
C ARG A 477 -20.74 3.50 3.54
N GLY A 478 -20.81 2.49 4.43
CA GLY A 478 -19.98 1.30 4.30
C GLY A 478 -20.65 0.02 4.76
N ASN A 479 -19.91 -1.08 4.64
CA ASN A 479 -20.32 -2.37 5.15
C ASN A 479 -20.25 -2.38 6.69
N ILE A 480 -21.28 -2.90 7.30
CA ILE A 480 -21.32 -3.19 8.75
C ILE A 480 -21.19 -4.69 8.94
N GLN A 481 -20.22 -5.09 9.72
CA GLN A 481 -20.10 -6.43 10.23
C GLN A 481 -20.49 -6.43 11.71
N ILE A 482 -21.55 -7.13 12.06
CA ILE A 482 -21.99 -7.33 13.44
C ILE A 482 -21.66 -8.75 13.88
N PHE A 483 -20.82 -8.87 14.91
CA PHE A 483 -20.65 -10.12 15.62
C PHE A 483 -21.65 -10.16 16.77
N ALA A 484 -22.52 -11.15 16.75
CA ALA A 484 -23.63 -11.29 17.68
C ALA A 484 -23.76 -12.70 18.26
N ILE A 485 -24.46 -12.79 19.37
CA ILE A 485 -24.88 -14.05 19.97
C ILE A 485 -26.41 -14.09 19.89
N ALA A 486 -26.93 -15.08 19.19
CA ALA A 486 -28.38 -15.30 19.07
C ALA A 486 -29.01 -15.75 20.42
N PRO A 487 -30.31 -15.64 20.57
CA PRO A 487 -30.98 -16.03 21.81
C PRO A 487 -30.78 -17.50 22.23
N ASP A 488 -30.48 -18.38 21.28
CA ASP A 488 -30.16 -19.79 21.51
C ASP A 488 -28.69 -20.03 21.89
N GLY A 489 -27.88 -18.97 22.00
CA GLY A 489 -26.45 -19.01 22.32
C GLY A 489 -25.54 -19.23 21.12
N SER A 490 -26.07 -19.39 19.91
CA SER A 490 -25.26 -19.51 18.71
C SER A 490 -24.54 -18.18 18.39
N ARG A 491 -23.29 -18.26 17.94
CA ARG A 491 -22.52 -17.09 17.52
C ARG A 491 -22.75 -16.86 16.04
N VAL A 492 -23.18 -15.65 15.67
CA VAL A 492 -23.58 -15.29 14.31
C VAL A 492 -22.86 -14.02 13.88
N ILE A 493 -22.43 -13.98 12.62
CA ILE A 493 -21.89 -12.78 12.00
C ILE A 493 -22.87 -12.29 10.95
N PHE A 494 -23.33 -11.06 11.09
CA PHE A 494 -24.13 -10.40 10.08
C PHE A 494 -23.27 -9.41 9.31
N ASN A 495 -23.27 -9.51 7.99
CA ASN A 495 -22.61 -8.58 7.08
C ASN A 495 -23.66 -7.90 6.23
N PHE A 496 -23.72 -6.57 6.27
CA PHE A 496 -24.65 -5.82 5.44
C PHE A 496 -24.14 -4.42 5.16
N SER A 497 -24.64 -3.84 4.07
CA SER A 497 -24.41 -2.43 3.72
C SER A 497 -25.62 -1.61 4.15
N LEU A 498 -25.40 -0.52 4.86
CA LEU A 498 -26.43 0.50 5.03
C LEU A 498 -26.52 1.24 3.70
N GLY A 499 -27.34 0.71 2.79
CA GLY A 499 -27.64 1.35 1.53
C GLY A 499 -28.23 2.74 1.75
N THR A 500 -27.87 3.68 0.88
CA THR A 500 -28.35 5.06 0.77
C THR A 500 -29.87 5.12 0.59
#